data_325fb178f6f1cc4e891eece9baee67ea
#
_entry.id   325fb178f6f1cc4e891eece9baee67ea
#
_cell.length_a   1.000
_cell.length_b   1.000
_cell.length_c   1.000
_cell.angle_alpha   90.00
_cell.angle_beta   90.00
_cell.angle_gamma   90.00
#
_symmetry.space_group_name_H-M   'P 1'
#
loop_
_entity.id
_entity.type
_entity.pdbx_description
1 polymer ?
#
loop_
_entity_poly.entity_id
_entity_poly.type
_entity_poly.pdbx_seq_one_letter_code
_entity_poly.pdbx_strand_id
1 'polypeptide(L)'
;GLMDGGVDAAITAFFGTQLQARVQQHILHEYCGEQPVGTAFVIDTGDSEHPYLIHAPTMRVPKVINGSDTVYQATWAALLAVHSHNQSAADDNKIRSVVFPAMGAGCGQVPFDSVAKQMKLAWLNFINPVTRIDWSHASSREAQVFSTSAYCP
;
A
#
# COMPACT_ATOMS: atom_id res chain seq x y z
N GLY A 1 -5.99 10.91 -2.07
CA GLY A 1 -7.38 10.59 -2.33
C GLY A 1 -7.94 11.12 -3.66
N LEU A 2 -7.11 11.57 -4.60
CA LEU A 2 -7.53 11.81 -5.98
C LEU A 2 -7.26 10.53 -6.78
N MET A 3 -8.31 9.96 -7.38
CA MET A 3 -8.25 8.69 -8.10
C MET A 3 -8.46 8.93 -9.60
N ASP A 4 -7.59 9.76 -10.20
CA ASP A 4 -7.76 10.31 -11.54
C ASP A 4 -6.65 9.90 -12.54
N GLY A 5 -5.68 9.08 -12.13
CA GLY A 5 -4.58 8.64 -12.98
C GLY A 5 -4.18 7.18 -12.80
N GLY A 6 -3.61 6.58 -13.84
CA GLY A 6 -3.08 5.21 -13.78
C GLY A 6 -4.12 4.17 -13.35
N VAL A 7 -3.75 3.33 -12.37
CA VAL A 7 -4.64 2.29 -11.82
C VAL A 7 -5.85 2.91 -11.10
N ASP A 8 -5.71 4.07 -10.50
CA ASP A 8 -6.79 4.74 -9.77
C ASP A 8 -7.91 5.18 -10.72
N ALA A 9 -7.57 5.64 -11.93
CA ALA A 9 -8.56 5.95 -12.97
C ALA A 9 -9.33 4.69 -13.41
N ALA A 10 -8.66 3.55 -13.55
CA ALA A 10 -9.30 2.28 -13.89
C ALA A 10 -10.23 1.80 -12.75
N ILE A 11 -9.83 1.95 -11.50
CA ILE A 11 -10.65 1.66 -10.31
C ILE A 11 -11.89 2.58 -10.30
N THR A 12 -11.71 3.88 -10.54
CA THR A 12 -12.83 4.83 -10.60
C THR A 12 -13.77 4.53 -11.74
N ALA A 13 -13.27 4.12 -12.92
CA ALA A 13 -14.09 3.71 -14.04
C ALA A 13 -14.92 2.45 -13.75
N PHE A 14 -14.38 1.51 -12.98
CA PHE A 14 -15.06 0.26 -12.61
C PHE A 14 -16.08 0.46 -11.48
N PHE A 15 -15.67 1.06 -10.37
CA PHE A 15 -16.49 1.20 -9.15
C PHE A 15 -17.32 2.49 -9.10
N GLY A 16 -17.08 3.43 -10.00
CA GLY A 16 -17.72 4.74 -10.02
C GLY A 16 -17.06 5.76 -9.06
N THR A 17 -17.46 7.02 -9.20
CA THR A 17 -16.91 8.16 -8.43
C THR A 17 -17.27 8.12 -6.94
N GLN A 18 -18.26 7.33 -6.56
CA GLN A 18 -18.69 7.15 -5.17
C GLN A 18 -17.59 6.53 -4.30
N LEU A 19 -16.77 5.64 -4.87
CA LEU A 19 -15.66 5.05 -4.13
C LEU A 19 -14.60 6.10 -3.78
N GLN A 20 -14.24 6.98 -4.74
CA GLN A 20 -13.35 8.10 -4.47
C GLN A 20 -13.90 9.02 -3.35
N ALA A 21 -15.19 9.32 -3.37
CA ALA A 21 -15.81 10.14 -2.33
C ALA A 21 -15.67 9.50 -0.94
N ARG A 22 -15.86 8.17 -0.83
CA ARG A 22 -15.66 7.44 0.44
C ARG A 22 -14.19 7.48 0.89
N VAL A 23 -13.25 7.28 -0.03
CA VAL A 23 -11.80 7.40 0.26
C VAL A 23 -11.48 8.80 0.78
N GLN A 24 -11.95 9.84 0.12
CA GLN A 24 -11.74 11.23 0.54
C GLN A 24 -12.35 11.53 1.90
N GLN A 25 -13.57 11.06 2.16
CA GLN A 25 -14.25 11.24 3.42
C GLN A 25 -13.49 10.56 4.58
N HIS A 26 -12.98 9.35 4.36
CA HIS A 26 -12.12 8.66 5.33
C HIS A 26 -10.84 9.46 5.61
N ILE A 27 -10.18 9.97 4.56
CA ILE A 27 -8.96 10.79 4.73
C ILE A 27 -9.25 12.09 5.50
N LEU A 28 -10.37 12.74 5.22
CA LEU A 28 -10.76 13.95 5.94
C LEU A 28 -10.99 13.67 7.43
N HIS A 29 -11.64 12.57 7.75
CA HIS A 29 -12.02 12.24 9.11
C HIS A 29 -10.87 11.66 9.94
N GLU A 30 -10.18 10.64 9.41
CA GLU A 30 -9.17 9.89 10.16
C GLU A 30 -7.76 10.48 10.06
N TYR A 31 -7.49 11.24 8.98
CA TYR A 31 -6.16 11.79 8.69
C TYR A 31 -6.14 13.32 8.60
N CYS A 32 -7.19 13.99 9.06
CA CYS A 32 -7.28 15.46 9.03
C CYS A 32 -7.02 16.07 7.64
N GLY A 33 -7.37 15.34 6.58
CA GLY A 33 -7.25 15.80 5.19
C GLY A 33 -5.98 15.39 4.46
N GLU A 34 -5.00 14.77 5.12
CA GLU A 34 -3.77 14.30 4.48
C GLU A 34 -3.36 12.91 4.98
N GLN A 35 -3.46 11.90 4.10
CA GLN A 35 -2.95 10.58 4.41
C GLN A 35 -1.44 10.49 4.17
N PRO A 36 -0.62 10.16 5.18
CA PRO A 36 0.82 9.99 5.01
C PRO A 36 1.17 8.78 4.14
N VAL A 37 2.23 8.87 3.34
CA VAL A 37 2.85 7.70 2.71
C VAL A 37 3.32 6.74 3.80
N GLY A 38 3.17 5.43 3.59
CA GLY A 38 3.45 4.42 4.61
C GLY A 38 2.27 4.13 5.55
N THR A 39 1.09 4.68 5.26
CA THR A 39 -0.18 4.30 5.90
C THR A 39 -1.13 3.68 4.88
N ALA A 40 -2.08 2.88 5.36
CA ALA A 40 -3.13 2.31 4.53
C ALA A 40 -4.40 2.07 5.35
N PHE A 41 -5.54 1.99 4.66
CA PHE A 41 -6.82 1.59 5.25
C PHE A 41 -7.62 0.74 4.26
N VAL A 42 -8.52 -0.07 4.80
CA VAL A 42 -9.49 -0.86 4.04
C VAL A 42 -10.78 -0.09 3.95
N ILE A 43 -11.37 -0.02 2.78
CA ILE A 43 -12.66 0.60 2.55
C ILE A 43 -13.57 -0.33 1.75
N ASP A 44 -14.85 -0.34 2.08
CA ASP A 44 -15.89 -1.09 1.38
C ASP A 44 -16.15 -0.45 0.01
N THR A 45 -16.12 -1.25 -1.05
CA THR A 45 -16.40 -0.79 -2.43
C THR A 45 -17.89 -0.76 -2.74
N GLY A 46 -18.69 -1.56 -2.04
CA GLY A 46 -20.09 -1.83 -2.35
C GLY A 46 -20.29 -2.87 -3.46
N ASP A 47 -19.21 -3.49 -3.97
CA ASP A 47 -19.25 -4.53 -4.98
C ASP A 47 -19.11 -5.92 -4.32
N SER A 48 -19.94 -6.88 -4.75
CA SER A 48 -19.98 -8.20 -4.12
C SER A 48 -18.80 -9.10 -4.51
N GLU A 49 -18.21 -8.90 -5.69
CA GLU A 49 -17.07 -9.69 -6.17
C GLU A 49 -15.75 -9.11 -5.67
N HIS A 50 -15.69 -7.79 -5.47
CA HIS A 50 -14.51 -7.06 -5.01
C HIS A 50 -14.89 -6.19 -3.81
N PRO A 51 -15.23 -6.78 -2.65
CA PRO A 51 -15.88 -6.06 -1.55
C PRO A 51 -14.99 -4.97 -0.92
N TYR A 52 -13.67 -5.05 -1.06
CA TYR A 52 -12.75 -4.14 -0.39
C TYR A 52 -11.73 -3.53 -1.35
N LEU A 53 -11.44 -2.24 -1.12
CA LEU A 53 -10.26 -1.55 -1.64
C LEU A 53 -9.33 -1.23 -0.48
N ILE A 54 -8.02 -1.45 -0.69
CA ILE A 54 -6.98 -1.02 0.24
C ILE A 54 -6.33 0.22 -0.35
N HIS A 55 -6.55 1.38 0.28
CA HIS A 55 -5.93 2.63 -0.15
C HIS A 55 -4.59 2.81 0.54
N ALA A 56 -3.50 2.72 -0.24
CA ALA A 56 -2.12 2.77 0.23
C ALA A 56 -1.26 3.63 -0.71
N PRO A 57 -1.13 4.95 -0.47
CA PRO A 57 -0.43 5.85 -1.36
C PRO A 57 1.08 5.64 -1.34
N THR A 58 1.72 5.64 -2.51
CA THR A 58 3.18 5.66 -2.66
C THR A 58 3.76 7.08 -2.74
N MET A 59 2.90 8.08 -2.95
CA MET A 59 3.29 9.49 -3.10
C MET A 59 2.12 10.40 -2.72
N ARG A 60 2.43 11.62 -2.28
CA ARG A 60 1.42 12.65 -1.94
C ARG A 60 0.79 13.26 -3.19
N VAL A 61 1.61 13.55 -4.18
CA VAL A 61 1.23 14.08 -5.50
C VAL A 61 2.04 13.34 -6.56
N PRO A 62 1.57 13.29 -7.83
CA PRO A 62 2.32 12.67 -8.92
C PRO A 62 3.75 13.21 -9.02
N LYS A 63 4.74 12.32 -8.81
CA LYS A 63 6.17 12.64 -8.89
C LYS A 63 7.00 11.37 -9.09
N VAL A 64 8.24 11.54 -9.58
CA VAL A 64 9.22 10.46 -9.61
C VAL A 64 9.61 10.08 -8.18
N ILE A 65 9.54 8.78 -7.86
CA ILE A 65 9.90 8.21 -6.56
C ILE A 65 10.95 7.08 -6.71
N ASN A 66 11.53 6.93 -7.90
CA ASN A 66 12.61 5.98 -8.12
C ASN A 66 13.78 6.27 -7.16
N GLY A 67 14.39 5.22 -6.61
CA GLY A 67 15.43 5.32 -5.59
C GLY A 67 14.90 5.49 -4.15
N SER A 68 13.58 5.57 -3.95
CA SER A 68 12.96 5.58 -2.62
C SER A 68 12.47 4.18 -2.22
N ASP A 69 12.12 4.02 -0.95
CA ASP A 69 11.53 2.81 -0.38
C ASP A 69 9.99 2.89 -0.26
N THR A 70 9.37 3.88 -0.90
CA THR A 70 7.93 4.14 -0.73
C THR A 70 7.04 3.00 -1.23
N VAL A 71 7.50 2.19 -2.20
CA VAL A 71 6.79 0.97 -2.63
C VAL A 71 6.79 -0.07 -1.52
N TYR A 72 7.92 -0.25 -0.83
CA TYR A 72 8.00 -1.12 0.36
C TYR A 72 7.06 -0.62 1.45
N GLN A 73 7.11 0.67 1.79
CA GLN A 73 6.27 1.28 2.82
C GLN A 73 4.77 1.11 2.53
N ALA A 74 4.34 1.41 1.29
CA ALA A 74 2.95 1.27 0.90
C ALA A 74 2.47 -0.19 0.91
N THR A 75 3.31 -1.13 0.44
CA THR A 75 3.01 -2.57 0.48
C THR A 75 2.91 -3.06 1.93
N TRP A 76 3.86 -2.67 2.77
CA TRP A 76 3.87 -3.00 4.19
C TRP A 76 2.61 -2.48 4.89
N ALA A 77 2.25 -1.20 4.68
CA ALA A 77 1.06 -0.59 5.23
C ALA A 77 -0.22 -1.30 4.77
N ALA A 78 -0.32 -1.67 3.50
CA ALA A 78 -1.46 -2.42 2.97
C ALA A 78 -1.61 -3.78 3.65
N LEU A 79 -0.51 -4.51 3.85
CA LEU A 79 -0.54 -5.80 4.56
C LEU A 79 -0.96 -5.65 6.02
N LEU A 80 -0.49 -4.59 6.70
CA LEU A 80 -0.91 -4.29 8.07
C LEU A 80 -2.38 -3.90 8.15
N ALA A 81 -2.90 -3.15 7.17
CA ALA A 81 -4.32 -2.79 7.11
C ALA A 81 -5.21 -4.03 6.96
N VAL A 82 -4.82 -4.99 6.10
CA VAL A 82 -5.50 -6.29 5.97
C VAL A 82 -5.44 -7.08 7.27
N HIS A 83 -4.27 -7.14 7.91
CA HIS A 83 -4.11 -7.83 9.19
C HIS A 83 -5.04 -7.26 10.26
N SER A 84 -5.05 -5.93 10.42
CA SER A 84 -5.90 -5.24 11.38
C SER A 84 -7.39 -5.46 11.09
N HIS A 85 -7.80 -5.36 9.82
CA HIS A 85 -9.17 -5.66 9.40
C HIS A 85 -9.57 -7.08 9.80
N ASN A 86 -8.73 -8.06 9.49
CA ASN A 86 -9.02 -9.47 9.75
C ASN A 86 -9.06 -9.83 11.25
N GLN A 87 -8.42 -9.02 12.12
CA GLN A 87 -8.50 -9.22 13.57
C GLN A 87 -9.88 -8.87 14.13
N SER A 88 -10.59 -7.92 13.52
CA SER A 88 -11.89 -7.43 14.00
C SER A 88 -13.08 -7.93 13.16
N ALA A 89 -12.83 -8.40 11.93
CA ALA A 89 -13.86 -8.86 11.01
C ALA A 89 -14.43 -10.23 11.40
N ALA A 90 -15.74 -10.42 11.20
CA ALA A 90 -16.35 -11.75 11.21
C ALA A 90 -15.74 -12.63 10.10
N ASP A 91 -15.78 -13.96 10.26
CA ASP A 91 -15.10 -14.89 9.35
C ASP A 91 -15.49 -14.73 7.87
N ASP A 92 -16.74 -14.42 7.60
CA ASP A 92 -17.25 -14.23 6.24
C ASP A 92 -16.77 -12.89 5.61
N ASN A 93 -16.34 -11.94 6.43
CA ASN A 93 -15.86 -10.62 6.01
C ASN A 93 -14.33 -10.52 6.03
N LYS A 94 -13.62 -11.60 6.32
CA LYS A 94 -12.14 -11.60 6.30
C LYS A 94 -11.60 -11.55 4.88
N ILE A 95 -10.63 -10.70 4.66
CA ILE A 95 -9.87 -10.61 3.41
C ILE A 95 -8.92 -11.81 3.34
N ARG A 96 -9.13 -12.70 2.38
CA ARG A 96 -8.36 -13.94 2.19
C ARG A 96 -7.33 -13.83 1.07
N SER A 97 -7.54 -12.90 0.14
CA SER A 97 -6.64 -12.64 -0.99
C SER A 97 -6.59 -11.15 -1.29
N VAL A 98 -5.42 -10.69 -1.73
CA VAL A 98 -5.19 -9.30 -2.13
C VAL A 98 -4.44 -9.28 -3.45
N VAL A 99 -4.92 -8.46 -4.39
CA VAL A 99 -4.23 -8.19 -5.65
C VAL A 99 -3.51 -6.85 -5.54
N PHE A 100 -2.22 -6.85 -5.85
CA PHE A 100 -1.40 -5.64 -5.89
C PHE A 100 -1.05 -5.29 -7.34
N PRO A 101 -1.24 -4.03 -7.77
CA PRO A 101 -0.64 -3.56 -9.02
C PRO A 101 0.89 -3.38 -8.85
N ALA A 102 1.60 -3.10 -9.95
CA ALA A 102 2.99 -2.68 -9.88
C ALA A 102 3.09 -1.26 -9.31
N MET A 103 3.04 -1.15 -7.98
CA MET A 103 2.96 0.11 -7.25
C MET A 103 4.15 1.01 -7.56
N GLY A 104 3.88 2.26 -7.92
CA GLY A 104 4.93 3.25 -8.22
C GLY A 104 5.62 3.09 -9.58
N ALA A 105 5.31 2.06 -10.39
CA ALA A 105 5.95 1.83 -11.69
C ALA A 105 5.52 2.83 -12.77
N GLY A 106 4.30 3.35 -12.70
CA GLY A 106 3.79 4.33 -13.68
C GLY A 106 4.39 5.71 -13.45
N CYS A 107 3.60 6.62 -12.91
CA CYS A 107 4.02 8.00 -12.62
C CYS A 107 5.27 8.09 -11.74
N GLY A 108 5.44 7.14 -10.81
CA GLY A 108 6.60 7.08 -9.91
C GLY A 108 7.91 6.68 -10.59
N GLN A 109 7.86 6.11 -11.79
CA GLN A 109 9.02 5.66 -12.57
C GLN A 109 9.94 4.69 -11.82
N VAL A 110 9.40 3.90 -10.89
CA VAL A 110 10.17 2.85 -10.22
C VAL A 110 10.32 1.67 -11.18
N PRO A 111 11.55 1.20 -11.46
CA PRO A 111 11.76 0.03 -12.31
C PRO A 111 11.01 -1.20 -11.78
N PHE A 112 10.43 -2.01 -12.67
CA PHE A 112 9.65 -3.19 -12.28
C PHE A 112 10.43 -4.16 -11.39
N ASP A 113 11.74 -4.32 -11.61
CA ASP A 113 12.60 -5.14 -10.76
C ASP A 113 12.69 -4.60 -9.33
N SER A 114 12.83 -3.29 -9.16
CA SER A 114 12.81 -2.62 -7.85
C SER A 114 11.44 -2.72 -7.18
N VAL A 115 10.35 -2.54 -7.94
CA VAL A 115 8.99 -2.75 -7.45
C VAL A 115 8.83 -4.17 -6.90
N ALA A 116 9.22 -5.19 -7.71
CA ALA A 116 9.12 -6.58 -7.31
C ALA A 116 9.95 -6.89 -6.05
N LYS A 117 11.18 -6.38 -5.97
CA LYS A 117 12.06 -6.55 -4.80
C LYS A 117 11.45 -5.92 -3.54
N GLN A 118 10.96 -4.68 -3.62
CA GLN A 118 10.36 -3.99 -2.49
C GLN A 118 9.07 -4.68 -2.01
N MET A 119 8.18 -5.03 -2.92
CA MET A 119 6.94 -5.73 -2.59
C MET A 119 7.22 -7.12 -2.00
N LYS A 120 8.15 -7.88 -2.60
CA LYS A 120 8.57 -9.18 -2.07
C LYS A 120 9.17 -9.06 -0.66
N LEU A 121 10.02 -8.07 -0.42
CA LEU A 121 10.61 -7.86 0.89
C LEU A 121 9.53 -7.53 1.94
N ALA A 122 8.59 -6.65 1.62
CA ALA A 122 7.46 -6.34 2.51
C ALA A 122 6.65 -7.60 2.85
N TRP A 123 6.34 -8.43 1.86
CA TRP A 123 5.65 -9.70 2.06
C TRP A 123 6.42 -10.66 2.95
N LEU A 124 7.72 -10.88 2.65
CA LEU A 124 8.55 -11.79 3.44
C LEU A 124 8.68 -11.35 4.90
N ASN A 125 8.81 -10.05 5.13
CA ASN A 125 8.87 -9.49 6.48
C ASN A 125 7.54 -9.62 7.22
N PHE A 126 6.41 -9.53 6.49
CA PHE A 126 5.08 -9.67 7.07
C PHE A 126 4.78 -11.10 7.50
N ILE A 127 5.10 -12.11 6.69
CA ILE A 127 4.84 -13.52 7.01
C ILE A 127 5.88 -14.11 8.00
N ASN A 128 7.01 -13.44 8.22
CA ASN A 128 8.04 -13.83 9.18
C ASN A 128 8.23 -12.72 10.21
N PRO A 129 7.23 -12.47 11.09
CA PRO A 129 7.33 -11.41 12.07
C PRO A 129 8.44 -11.72 13.07
N VAL A 130 9.12 -10.67 13.52
CA VAL A 130 10.14 -10.80 14.56
C VAL A 130 9.49 -10.97 15.93
N THR A 131 10.17 -11.70 16.81
CA THR A 131 9.73 -11.91 18.19
C THR A 131 10.36 -10.92 19.17
N ARG A 132 11.38 -10.18 18.73
CA ARG A 132 12.08 -9.18 19.53
C ARG A 132 12.50 -8.00 18.65
N ILE A 133 12.39 -6.79 19.20
CA ILE A 133 12.85 -5.55 18.58
C ILE A 133 14.08 -5.06 19.35
N ASP A 134 15.21 -4.94 18.63
CA ASP A 134 16.46 -4.35 19.12
C ASP A 134 17.17 -3.61 17.97
N TRP A 135 18.29 -2.96 18.27
CA TRP A 135 19.06 -2.20 17.28
C TRP A 135 19.61 -3.07 16.13
N SER A 136 19.97 -4.31 16.41
CA SER A 136 20.43 -5.24 15.37
C SER A 136 19.34 -5.53 14.36
N HIS A 137 18.10 -5.77 14.85
CA HIS A 137 16.94 -5.94 13.98
C HIS A 137 16.64 -4.69 13.17
N ALA A 138 16.60 -3.51 13.81
CA ALA A 138 16.31 -2.25 13.14
C ALA A 138 17.33 -1.94 12.02
N SER A 139 18.64 -2.09 12.33
CA SER A 139 19.71 -1.87 11.37
C SER A 139 19.68 -2.88 10.20
N SER A 140 19.38 -4.15 10.48
CA SER A 140 19.25 -5.18 9.46
C SER A 140 18.06 -4.88 8.53
N ARG A 141 16.93 -4.45 9.09
CA ARG A 141 15.75 -4.07 8.31
C ARG A 141 16.03 -2.88 7.41
N GLU A 142 16.67 -1.85 7.93
CA GLU A 142 17.09 -0.67 7.15
C GLU A 142 17.99 -1.06 5.99
N ALA A 143 19.02 -1.88 6.23
CA ALA A 143 19.92 -2.36 5.18
C ALA A 143 19.19 -3.19 4.11
N GLN A 144 18.26 -4.06 4.49
CA GLN A 144 17.45 -4.83 3.56
C GLN A 144 16.59 -3.91 2.67
N VAL A 145 15.88 -2.96 3.27
CA VAL A 145 15.02 -2.01 2.54
C VAL A 145 15.86 -1.16 1.61
N PHE A 146 16.97 -0.60 2.09
CA PHE A 146 17.90 0.21 1.29
C PHE A 146 18.42 -0.56 0.06
N SER A 147 18.75 -1.85 0.20
CA SER A 147 19.23 -2.68 -0.90
C SER A 147 18.20 -2.87 -2.03
N THR A 148 16.91 -2.71 -1.75
CA THR A 148 15.84 -2.82 -2.76
C THR A 148 15.53 -1.51 -3.47
N SER A 149 15.89 -0.37 -2.87
CA SER A 149 15.66 0.97 -3.40
C SER A 149 16.88 1.58 -4.07
N ALA A 150 18.09 1.01 -3.84
CA ALA A 150 19.31 1.51 -4.41
C ALA A 150 19.25 1.53 -5.96
N TYR A 151 19.63 2.64 -6.55
CA TYR A 151 19.91 2.73 -7.98
C TYR A 151 20.94 1.65 -8.32
N CYS A 152 20.53 0.67 -9.10
CA CYS A 152 21.49 -0.10 -9.89
C CYS A 152 21.84 0.80 -11.09
N PRO A 153 23.09 1.30 -11.22
CA PRO A 153 23.49 2.15 -12.34
C PRO A 153 23.37 1.41 -13.67
#